data_30b407a96b83300b339d612e91495df6
#
_entry.id   30b407a96b83300b339d612e91495df6
#
_cell.length_a   1.000
_cell.length_b   1.000
_cell.length_c   1.000
_cell.angle_alpha   90.00
_cell.angle_beta   90.00
_cell.angle_gamma   90.00
#
_symmetry.space_group_name_H-M   'P 1'
#
loop_
_entity.id
_entity.type
_entity.pdbx_description
1 polymer ?
#
loop_
_entity_poly.entity_id
_entity_poly.type
_entity_poly.pdbx_seq_one_letter_code
_entity_poly.pdbx_strand_id
1 'polypeptide(L)'
;AMVEMYRAPENVRHDEDVFSMGVALERFQHVPEARKCYQLTSGNLHAQGQERLAQSYRRGGERDEAVKVWLGMIARHEGGTKPYIELAKHYEHYERDYESALDMTRRAMALSAEPSLFDPPSVQEEQNALQYRYDRLKKKAGKNR
;
A
#
# COMPACT_ATOMS: atom_id res chain seq x y z
N ALA A 1 13.36 28.31 5.00
CA ALA A 1 14.51 27.53 4.64
C ALA A 1 14.23 26.03 4.78
N MET A 2 14.97 25.26 4.01
CA MET A 2 14.80 23.81 3.98
C MET A 2 15.01 23.13 5.33
N VAL A 3 15.92 23.66 6.16
CA VAL A 3 16.22 23.13 7.47
C VAL A 3 15.03 23.30 8.44
N GLU A 4 14.33 24.41 8.36
CA GLU A 4 13.14 24.62 9.19
C GLU A 4 12.00 23.70 8.82
N MET A 5 11.76 23.50 7.53
CA MET A 5 10.75 22.55 7.05
C MET A 5 11.08 21.12 7.48
N TYR A 6 12.36 20.77 7.43
CA TYR A 6 12.84 19.47 7.87
C TYR A 6 12.60 19.23 9.35
N ARG A 7 12.81 20.25 10.21
CA ARG A 7 12.66 20.13 11.66
C ARG A 7 11.21 20.16 12.15
N ALA A 8 10.34 20.82 11.39
CA ALA A 8 8.94 21.01 11.76
C ALA A 8 8.01 20.80 10.57
N PRO A 9 7.95 19.57 10.03
CA PRO A 9 7.09 19.28 8.87
C PRO A 9 5.62 19.55 9.16
N GLU A 10 5.18 19.50 10.43
CA GLU A 10 3.82 19.82 10.83
C GLU A 10 3.43 21.27 10.56
N ASN A 11 4.40 22.16 10.35
CA ASN A 11 4.16 23.56 10.02
C ASN A 11 3.98 23.81 8.52
N VAL A 12 4.18 22.79 7.68
CA VAL A 12 3.97 22.91 6.25
C VAL A 12 2.47 22.97 5.97
N ARG A 13 2.03 23.98 5.21
CA ARG A 13 0.60 24.28 5.03
C ARG A 13 -0.11 23.41 4.00
N HIS A 14 0.66 22.82 3.06
CA HIS A 14 0.08 22.09 1.95
C HIS A 14 0.52 20.63 1.97
N ASP A 15 -0.43 19.72 1.83
CA ASP A 15 -0.17 18.29 1.78
C ASP A 15 0.83 17.91 0.70
N GLU A 16 0.76 18.60 -0.44
CA GLU A 16 1.69 18.38 -1.55
C GLU A 16 3.12 18.68 -1.13
N ASP A 17 3.33 19.72 -0.33
CA ASP A 17 4.66 20.09 0.16
C ASP A 17 5.17 19.06 1.16
N VAL A 18 4.31 18.58 2.05
CA VAL A 18 4.66 17.55 3.03
C VAL A 18 5.02 16.25 2.31
N PHE A 19 4.22 15.84 1.35
CA PHE A 19 4.46 14.63 0.56
C PHE A 19 5.77 14.75 -0.22
N SER A 20 5.96 15.87 -0.91
CA SER A 20 7.18 16.11 -1.71
C SER A 20 8.43 16.12 -0.83
N MET A 21 8.32 16.70 0.36
CA MET A 21 9.42 16.70 1.33
C MET A 21 9.76 15.27 1.75
N GLY A 22 8.75 14.44 2.01
CA GLY A 22 8.95 13.04 2.34
C GLY A 22 9.69 12.29 1.24
N VAL A 23 9.29 12.50 -0.02
CA VAL A 23 9.95 11.87 -1.17
C VAL A 23 11.41 12.30 -1.27
N ALA A 24 11.68 13.61 -1.09
CA ALA A 24 13.04 14.13 -1.13
C ALA A 24 13.90 13.57 0.00
N LEU A 25 13.36 13.52 1.22
CA LEU A 25 14.07 12.98 2.38
C LEU A 25 14.39 11.49 2.19
N GLU A 26 13.44 10.73 1.63
CA GLU A 26 13.67 9.31 1.34
C GLU A 26 14.77 9.12 0.30
N ARG A 27 14.80 9.98 -0.72
CA ARG A 27 15.84 9.95 -1.78
C ARG A 27 17.23 10.15 -1.19
N PHE A 28 17.36 10.99 -0.16
CA PHE A 28 18.62 11.24 0.53
C PHE A 28 18.81 10.33 1.74
N GLN A 29 18.00 9.29 1.87
CA GLN A 29 18.08 8.26 2.90
C GLN A 29 17.83 8.77 4.33
N HIS A 30 17.11 9.86 4.45
CA HIS A 30 16.61 10.34 5.74
C HIS A 30 15.27 9.65 6.04
N VAL A 31 15.34 8.35 6.28
CA VAL A 31 14.15 7.49 6.36
C VAL A 31 13.21 7.85 7.51
N PRO A 32 13.67 8.04 8.76
CA PRO A 32 12.74 8.40 9.85
C PRO A 32 11.99 9.69 9.59
N GLU A 33 12.67 10.69 9.05
CA GLU A 33 12.08 11.99 8.76
C GLU A 33 11.10 11.90 7.58
N ALA A 34 11.44 11.11 6.57
CA ALA A 34 10.54 10.85 5.44
C ALA A 34 9.25 10.18 5.92
N ARG A 35 9.36 9.20 6.81
CA ARG A 35 8.20 8.51 7.39
C ARG A 35 7.31 9.47 8.16
N LYS A 36 7.89 10.39 8.90
CA LYS A 36 7.14 11.42 9.62
C LYS A 36 6.35 12.30 8.66
N CYS A 37 6.96 12.70 7.55
CA CYS A 37 6.25 13.46 6.52
C CYS A 37 5.06 12.68 5.97
N TYR A 38 5.25 11.41 5.65
CA TYR A 38 4.17 10.60 5.12
C TYR A 38 3.03 10.42 6.11
N GLN A 39 3.34 10.31 7.42
CA GLN A 39 2.34 10.24 8.47
C GLN A 39 1.54 11.53 8.61
N LEU A 40 2.11 12.66 8.24
CA LEU A 40 1.47 13.96 8.34
C LEU A 40 0.64 14.34 7.12
N THR A 41 0.68 13.54 6.06
CA THR A 41 -0.17 13.81 4.88
C THR A 41 -1.65 13.68 5.25
N SER A 42 -2.47 14.51 4.63
CA SER A 42 -3.91 14.50 4.85
C SER A 42 -4.62 14.73 3.52
N GLY A 43 -5.95 14.78 3.57
CA GLY A 43 -6.76 15.05 2.37
C GLY A 43 -6.49 14.05 1.25
N ASN A 44 -6.35 14.55 0.04
CA ASN A 44 -6.20 13.74 -1.16
C ASN A 44 -4.87 12.97 -1.23
N LEU A 45 -3.87 13.40 -0.47
CA LEU A 45 -2.56 12.76 -0.47
C LEU A 45 -2.36 11.78 0.69
N HIS A 46 -3.35 11.64 1.57
CA HIS A 46 -3.24 10.75 2.71
C HIS A 46 -3.00 9.30 2.27
N ALA A 47 -3.78 8.81 1.32
CA ALA A 47 -3.61 7.44 0.81
C ALA A 47 -2.24 7.23 0.18
N GLN A 48 -1.75 8.19 -0.60
CA GLN A 48 -0.42 8.11 -1.22
C GLN A 48 0.68 8.15 -0.16
N GLY A 49 0.52 8.98 0.87
CA GLY A 49 1.45 9.05 1.99
C GLY A 49 1.52 7.72 2.74
N GLN A 50 0.37 7.12 3.03
CA GLN A 50 0.30 5.82 3.69
C GLN A 50 0.97 4.72 2.84
N GLU A 51 0.73 4.74 1.53
CA GLU A 51 1.35 3.79 0.63
C GLU A 51 2.88 3.90 0.66
N ARG A 52 3.40 5.12 0.60
CA ARG A 52 4.84 5.38 0.70
C ARG A 52 5.41 4.92 2.04
N LEU A 53 4.67 5.16 3.11
CA LEU A 53 5.05 4.75 4.47
C LEU A 53 5.16 3.23 4.55
N ALA A 54 4.16 2.51 4.04
CA ALA A 54 4.17 1.05 4.03
C ALA A 54 5.35 0.49 3.23
N GLN A 55 5.62 1.08 2.06
CA GLN A 55 6.76 0.67 1.25
C GLN A 55 8.09 0.92 1.96
N SER A 56 8.21 2.03 2.68
CA SER A 56 9.39 2.34 3.47
C SER A 56 9.64 1.30 4.55
N TYR A 57 8.58 0.91 5.28
CA TYR A 57 8.69 -0.15 6.27
C TYR A 57 9.08 -1.48 5.64
N ARG A 58 8.47 -1.82 4.52
CA ARG A 58 8.77 -3.07 3.82
C ARG A 58 10.24 -3.13 3.38
N ARG A 59 10.75 -2.05 2.79
CA ARG A 59 12.14 -1.96 2.37
C ARG A 59 13.11 -2.06 3.54
N GLY A 60 12.72 -1.53 4.68
CA GLY A 60 13.52 -1.59 5.89
C GLY A 60 13.44 -2.90 6.65
N GLY A 61 12.72 -3.88 6.13
CA GLY A 61 12.54 -5.17 6.81
C GLY A 61 11.53 -5.14 7.95
N GLU A 62 10.81 -4.06 8.11
CA GLU A 62 9.83 -3.87 9.18
C GLU A 62 8.43 -4.22 8.67
N ARG A 63 8.25 -5.49 8.31
CA ARG A 63 7.02 -5.95 7.67
C ARG A 63 5.79 -5.85 8.56
N ASP A 64 5.94 -6.06 9.85
CA ASP A 64 4.82 -5.93 10.78
C ASP A 64 4.26 -4.51 10.78
N GLU A 65 5.12 -3.53 10.69
CA GLU A 65 4.70 -2.14 10.60
C GLU A 65 4.02 -1.85 9.25
N ALA A 66 4.55 -2.41 8.17
CA ALA A 66 3.92 -2.28 6.85
C ALA A 66 2.50 -2.88 6.86
N VAL A 67 2.34 -4.05 7.46
CA VAL A 67 1.03 -4.71 7.58
C VAL A 67 0.05 -3.82 8.33
N LYS A 68 0.47 -3.19 9.42
CA LYS A 68 -0.38 -2.26 10.17
C LYS A 68 -0.85 -1.09 9.32
N VAL A 69 0.04 -0.55 8.48
CA VAL A 69 -0.32 0.55 7.57
C VAL A 69 -1.36 0.08 6.55
N TRP A 70 -1.13 -1.06 5.92
CA TRP A 70 -2.09 -1.58 4.93
C TRP A 70 -3.45 -1.90 5.55
N LEU A 71 -3.47 -2.51 6.74
CA LEU A 71 -4.73 -2.77 7.45
C LEU A 71 -5.47 -1.48 7.79
N GLY A 72 -4.74 -0.44 8.19
CA GLY A 72 -5.32 0.87 8.46
C GLY A 72 -5.91 1.50 7.20
N MET A 73 -5.22 1.36 6.07
CA MET A 73 -5.74 1.85 4.77
C MET A 73 -7.05 1.16 4.41
N ILE A 74 -7.12 -0.16 4.59
CA ILE A 74 -8.35 -0.93 4.34
C ILE A 74 -9.48 -0.44 5.24
N ALA A 75 -9.20 -0.24 6.53
CA ALA A 75 -10.22 0.23 7.49
C ALA A 75 -10.78 1.60 7.11
N ARG A 76 -9.98 2.44 6.48
CA ARG A 76 -10.39 3.77 6.04
C ARG A 76 -10.85 3.82 4.58
N HIS A 77 -10.90 2.67 3.90
CA HIS A 77 -11.25 2.58 2.47
C HIS A 77 -10.32 3.43 1.59
N GLU A 78 -9.04 3.40 1.87
CA GLU A 78 -8.02 4.15 1.15
C GLU A 78 -7.14 3.24 0.30
N GLY A 79 -6.64 3.78 -0.82
CA GLY A 79 -5.67 3.09 -1.67
C GLY A 79 -6.23 2.06 -2.63
N GLY A 80 -7.56 1.96 -2.74
CA GLY A 80 -8.19 1.04 -3.69
C GLY A 80 -7.79 -0.42 -3.46
N THR A 81 -7.37 -1.09 -4.53
CA THR A 81 -6.98 -2.50 -4.46
C THR A 81 -5.59 -2.73 -3.86
N LYS A 82 -4.76 -1.72 -3.85
CA LYS A 82 -3.34 -1.85 -3.53
C LYS A 82 -3.04 -2.45 -2.15
N PRO A 83 -3.65 -1.95 -1.05
CA PRO A 83 -3.38 -2.55 0.26
C PRO A 83 -3.80 -4.01 0.34
N TYR A 84 -4.88 -4.39 -0.34
CA TYR A 84 -5.30 -5.79 -0.39
C TYR A 84 -4.28 -6.67 -1.11
N ILE A 85 -3.76 -6.19 -2.24
CA ILE A 85 -2.75 -6.92 -3.03
C ILE A 85 -1.47 -7.10 -2.21
N GLU A 86 -1.01 -6.05 -1.55
CA GLU A 86 0.20 -6.12 -0.74
C GLU A 86 0.04 -7.07 0.45
N LEU A 87 -1.13 -7.06 1.11
CA LEU A 87 -1.44 -8.00 2.17
C LEU A 87 -1.53 -9.43 1.66
N ALA A 88 -2.12 -9.64 0.49
CA ALA A 88 -2.17 -10.97 -0.12
C ALA A 88 -0.76 -11.52 -0.36
N LYS A 89 0.14 -10.69 -0.88
CA LYS A 89 1.55 -11.07 -1.07
C LYS A 89 2.22 -11.43 0.25
N HIS A 90 1.97 -10.63 1.29
CA HIS A 90 2.55 -10.85 2.61
C HIS A 90 2.08 -12.19 3.19
N TYR A 91 0.77 -12.43 3.19
CA TYR A 91 0.23 -13.68 3.71
C TYR A 91 0.71 -14.89 2.91
N GLU A 92 0.81 -14.77 1.59
CA GLU A 92 1.25 -15.86 0.74
C GLU A 92 2.73 -16.22 0.97
N HIS A 93 3.61 -15.22 0.95
CA HIS A 93 5.05 -15.45 0.87
C HIS A 93 5.76 -15.45 2.23
N TYR A 94 5.23 -14.75 3.22
CA TYR A 94 5.89 -14.61 4.52
C TYR A 94 5.21 -15.40 5.62
N GLU A 95 3.90 -15.34 5.71
CA GLU A 95 3.16 -16.09 6.71
C GLU A 95 2.73 -17.47 6.22
N ARG A 96 2.72 -17.65 4.91
CA ARG A 96 2.22 -18.87 4.24
C ARG A 96 0.80 -19.20 4.67
N ASP A 97 0.04 -18.16 4.95
CA ASP A 97 -1.38 -18.24 5.29
C ASP A 97 -2.18 -18.04 4.01
N TYR A 98 -2.38 -19.12 3.27
CA TYR A 98 -3.01 -19.05 1.94
C TYR A 98 -4.49 -18.71 2.01
N GLU A 99 -5.16 -19.04 3.10
CA GLU A 99 -6.56 -18.67 3.29
C GLU A 99 -6.72 -17.15 3.45
N SER A 100 -5.88 -16.53 4.28
CA SER A 100 -5.90 -15.07 4.43
C SER A 100 -5.49 -14.38 3.14
N ALA A 101 -4.48 -14.91 2.43
CA ALA A 101 -4.06 -14.37 1.14
C ALA A 101 -5.19 -14.45 0.13
N LEU A 102 -5.93 -15.55 0.12
CA LEU A 102 -7.06 -15.75 -0.76
C LEU A 102 -8.19 -14.75 -0.45
N ASP A 103 -8.47 -14.52 0.83
CA ASP A 103 -9.48 -13.55 1.26
C ASP A 103 -9.12 -12.14 0.79
N MET A 104 -7.88 -11.73 0.96
CA MET A 104 -7.42 -10.42 0.49
C MET A 104 -7.54 -10.29 -1.03
N THR A 105 -7.20 -11.35 -1.75
CA THR A 105 -7.32 -11.38 -3.22
C THR A 105 -8.77 -11.23 -3.65
N ARG A 106 -9.70 -11.94 -2.98
CA ARG A 106 -11.13 -11.83 -3.27
C ARG A 106 -11.64 -10.40 -3.06
N ARG A 107 -11.21 -9.76 -1.98
CA ARG A 107 -11.61 -8.39 -1.68
C ARG A 107 -11.08 -7.41 -2.74
N ALA A 108 -9.84 -7.60 -3.19
CA ALA A 108 -9.28 -6.80 -4.28
C ALA A 108 -10.08 -7.00 -5.57
N MET A 109 -10.42 -8.24 -5.89
CA MET A 109 -11.23 -8.55 -7.07
C MET A 109 -12.61 -7.88 -7.01
N ALA A 110 -13.23 -7.88 -5.83
CA ALA A 110 -14.53 -7.24 -5.64
C ALA A 110 -14.48 -5.74 -5.88
N LEU A 111 -13.37 -5.09 -5.52
CA LEU A 111 -13.19 -3.65 -5.76
C LEU A 111 -12.97 -3.32 -7.23
N SER A 112 -12.42 -4.24 -8.01
CA SER A 112 -12.15 -4.02 -9.44
C SER A 112 -13.15 -4.73 -10.34
N ALA A 113 -14.32 -5.11 -9.81
CA ALA A 113 -15.17 -6.15 -10.38
C ALA A 113 -16.03 -5.75 -11.57
N GLU A 114 -16.04 -4.50 -12.01
CA GLU A 114 -16.87 -4.17 -13.17
C GLU A 114 -16.03 -3.58 -14.29
N PRO A 115 -15.51 -4.45 -15.20
CA PRO A 115 -14.77 -3.92 -16.34
C PRO A 115 -15.68 -3.07 -17.21
N SER A 116 -15.29 -1.83 -17.42
CA SER A 116 -15.93 -0.92 -18.35
C SER A 116 -15.20 -1.00 -19.70
N LEU A 117 -15.94 -0.85 -20.78
CA LEU A 117 -15.34 -0.73 -22.13
C LEU A 117 -14.38 0.46 -22.22
N PHE A 118 -14.49 1.40 -21.28
CA PHE A 118 -13.67 2.61 -21.24
C PHE A 118 -12.47 2.48 -20.27
N ASP A 119 -12.31 1.33 -19.62
CA ASP A 119 -11.19 1.13 -18.71
C ASP A 119 -9.88 1.07 -19.49
N PRO A 120 -8.82 1.71 -18.97
CA PRO A 120 -7.50 1.59 -19.62
C PRO A 120 -6.97 0.16 -19.53
N PRO A 121 -6.06 -0.23 -20.44
CA PRO A 121 -5.48 -1.58 -20.44
C PRO A 121 -4.85 -1.98 -19.09
N SER A 122 -4.36 -1.03 -18.31
CA SER A 122 -3.79 -1.28 -16.98
C SER A 122 -4.80 -1.88 -16.01
N VAL A 123 -6.08 -1.50 -16.10
CA VAL A 123 -7.15 -2.07 -15.27
C VAL A 123 -7.38 -3.52 -15.64
N GLN A 124 -7.41 -3.83 -16.93
CA GLN A 124 -7.57 -5.19 -17.42
C GLN A 124 -6.40 -6.07 -16.98
N GLU A 125 -5.19 -5.55 -17.05
CA GLU A 125 -3.99 -6.27 -16.61
C GLU A 125 -4.07 -6.57 -15.11
N GLU A 126 -4.51 -5.61 -14.31
CA GLU A 126 -4.69 -5.80 -12.87
C GLU A 126 -5.72 -6.90 -12.58
N GLN A 127 -6.85 -6.88 -13.28
CA GLN A 127 -7.89 -7.91 -13.12
C GLN A 127 -7.36 -9.28 -13.48
N ASN A 128 -6.61 -9.39 -14.57
CA ASN A 128 -6.00 -10.63 -15.00
C ASN A 128 -4.98 -11.15 -13.99
N ALA A 129 -4.19 -10.26 -13.44
CA ALA A 129 -3.20 -10.61 -12.41
C ALA A 129 -3.88 -11.10 -11.14
N LEU A 130 -4.98 -10.47 -10.73
CA LEU A 130 -5.75 -10.89 -9.56
C LEU A 130 -6.38 -12.26 -9.77
N GLN A 131 -6.94 -12.51 -10.96
CA GLN A 131 -7.52 -13.82 -11.30
C GLN A 131 -6.46 -14.91 -11.24
N TYR A 132 -5.29 -14.64 -11.82
CA TYR A 132 -4.17 -15.59 -11.80
C TYR A 132 -3.74 -15.90 -10.36
N ARG A 133 -3.60 -14.86 -9.53
CA ARG A 133 -3.25 -15.03 -8.11
C ARG A 133 -4.31 -15.84 -7.37
N TYR A 134 -5.57 -15.54 -7.61
CA TYR A 134 -6.69 -16.25 -7.00
C TYR A 134 -6.62 -17.75 -7.32
N ASP A 135 -6.47 -18.09 -8.59
CA ASP A 135 -6.41 -19.49 -9.00
C ASP A 135 -5.23 -20.24 -8.40
N ARG A 136 -4.07 -19.57 -8.37
CA ARG A 136 -2.85 -20.14 -7.77
C ARG A 136 -3.02 -20.37 -6.27
N LEU A 137 -3.56 -19.38 -5.56
CA LEU A 137 -3.77 -19.46 -4.12
C LEU A 137 -4.81 -20.51 -3.76
N LYS A 138 -5.83 -20.65 -4.57
CA LYS A 138 -6.86 -21.66 -4.37
C LYS A 138 -6.26 -23.07 -4.42
N LYS A 139 -5.33 -23.30 -5.34
CA LYS A 139 -4.62 -24.57 -5.42
C LYS A 139 -3.73 -24.79 -4.19
N LYS A 140 -3.02 -23.76 -3.76
CA LYS A 140 -2.16 -23.86 -2.57
C LYS A 140 -2.96 -24.11 -1.30
N ALA A 141 -4.06 -23.42 -1.12
CA ALA A 141 -4.95 -23.62 0.02
C ALA A 141 -5.54 -25.01 0.04
N GLY A 142 -5.92 -25.53 -1.13
CA GLY A 142 -6.45 -26.89 -1.26
C GLY A 142 -5.43 -27.96 -0.89
N LYS A 143 -4.16 -27.75 -1.22
CA LYS A 143 -3.10 -28.72 -0.90
C LYS A 143 -2.76 -28.76 0.59
N ASN A 144 -3.02 -27.67 1.32
CA ASN A 144 -2.72 -27.58 2.75
C ASN A 144 -3.85 -28.09 3.64
N ARG A 145 -4.95 -28.53 3.05
CA ARG A 145 -6.07 -29.16 3.77
C ARG A 145 -5.91 -30.71 3.80
#